data_3b75d5aa5913600c8c9af1ac5e8379d6
#
_entry.id   3b75d5aa5913600c8c9af1ac5e8379d6
#
_cell.length_a   1.000
_cell.length_b   1.000
_cell.length_c   1.000
_cell.angle_alpha   90.00
_cell.angle_beta   90.00
_cell.angle_gamma   90.00
#
_symmetry.space_group_name_H-M   'P 1'
#
loop_
_entity.id
_entity.type
_entity.pdbx_description
1 polymer ?
#
loop_
_entity_poly.entity_id
_entity_poly.type
_entity_poly.pdbx_seq_one_letter_code
_entity_poly.pdbx_strand_id
1 'polypeptide(L)'
;MTNVVIVSAARTPVGSFNGAFANTPAHDLGAAVLDAIVTRAGIDKAEVSETILGQVLTAGQGQNPARQAHVNAGLPLESAAWSINQVCGSGLRSVALGAQHIQLGDAAIVCAGGQESMSLSPHVAHLRAGQKMGDMTFIDSMIKDGLWDAFNGYHMGTTAENVAEKWQISRDEQDAFAVASQNKAEAAQKAGKFKDEIIGYTVKTRKGDIVVDQDEYIRHGATIDAMAKLRPAFSKDGTVTAGNASGLNDGAAGVLLMSADAAAKRGLTPLARIASYATAGVDPAIMGVGPIYASRKALEKAGWKAADLDLIEANEAFAAQACAVNKDMGWDPAKVNVNGGAIAIGHPIGASGARILNTLLFEMQRSGAKKGLATLCIGGGMGVAMCLERA
;
A
#
# COMPACT_ATOMS: atom_id res chain seq x y z
N MET A 1 -3.88 -22.28 17.21
CA MET A 1 -3.74 -20.80 17.17
C MET A 1 -5.10 -20.20 16.80
N THR A 2 -5.45 -19.09 17.38
CA THR A 2 -6.69 -18.37 17.09
C THR A 2 -6.73 -17.95 15.61
N ASN A 3 -7.76 -18.32 14.88
CA ASN A 3 -7.97 -17.87 13.52
C ASN A 3 -8.39 -16.39 13.53
N VAL A 4 -7.64 -15.56 12.82
CA VAL A 4 -7.97 -14.13 12.66
C VAL A 4 -8.60 -13.90 11.31
N VAL A 5 -9.68 -13.13 11.31
CA VAL A 5 -10.48 -12.81 10.14
C VAL A 5 -10.54 -11.30 9.91
N ILE A 6 -10.70 -10.92 8.66
CA ILE A 6 -10.98 -9.56 8.21
C ILE A 6 -12.50 -9.48 8.02
N VAL A 7 -13.17 -8.62 8.76
CA VAL A 7 -14.63 -8.47 8.70
C VAL A 7 -15.09 -7.24 7.94
N SER A 8 -14.20 -6.26 7.77
CA SER A 8 -14.48 -5.05 7.01
C SER A 8 -13.21 -4.50 6.40
N ALA A 9 -13.34 -3.78 5.28
CA ALA A 9 -12.27 -3.13 4.57
C ALA A 9 -12.78 -1.85 3.89
N ALA A 10 -11.91 -0.85 3.79
CA ALA A 10 -12.17 0.39 3.04
C ALA A 10 -10.87 1.11 2.71
N ARG A 11 -10.91 1.94 1.66
CA ARG A 11 -9.83 2.87 1.32
C ARG A 11 -10.37 4.20 0.81
N THR A 12 -9.59 5.25 0.93
CA THR A 12 -9.84 6.47 0.15
C THR A 12 -9.54 6.24 -1.33
N PRO A 13 -10.00 7.09 -2.24
CA PRO A 13 -9.33 7.26 -3.52
C PRO A 13 -7.83 7.51 -3.32
N VAL A 14 -7.03 7.17 -4.32
CA VAL A 14 -5.62 7.54 -4.36
C VAL A 14 -5.48 8.86 -5.10
N GLY A 15 -5.01 9.90 -4.40
CA GLY A 15 -4.75 11.22 -4.97
C GLY A 15 -3.40 11.27 -5.67
N SER A 16 -3.32 12.09 -6.72
CA SER A 16 -2.05 12.44 -7.37
C SER A 16 -1.22 13.37 -6.50
N PHE A 17 0.09 13.38 -6.70
CA PHE A 17 0.99 14.33 -6.04
C PHE A 17 0.57 15.78 -6.35
N ASN A 18 0.34 16.56 -5.30
CA ASN A 18 -0.23 17.90 -5.36
C ASN A 18 -1.60 17.97 -6.06
N GLY A 19 -2.36 16.87 -6.07
CA GLY A 19 -3.70 16.76 -6.65
C GLY A 19 -4.80 17.02 -5.64
N ALA A 20 -5.86 16.21 -5.70
CA ALA A 20 -7.07 16.41 -4.90
C ALA A 20 -6.81 16.46 -3.38
N PHE A 21 -5.83 15.72 -2.89
CA PHE A 21 -5.47 15.67 -1.46
C PHE A 21 -4.24 16.50 -1.08
N ALA A 22 -3.81 17.43 -1.94
CA ALA A 22 -2.59 18.24 -1.74
C ALA A 22 -2.47 18.93 -0.37
N ASN A 23 -3.60 19.27 0.27
CA ASN A 23 -3.64 19.95 1.56
C ASN A 23 -4.34 19.10 2.64
N THR A 24 -4.51 17.80 2.42
CA THR A 24 -5.19 16.90 3.35
C THR A 24 -4.16 16.09 4.13
N PRO A 25 -4.06 16.26 5.46
CA PRO A 25 -3.16 15.48 6.29
C PRO A 25 -3.44 13.96 6.19
N ALA A 26 -2.40 13.15 6.26
CA ALA A 26 -2.53 11.69 6.19
C ALA A 26 -3.49 11.15 7.26
N HIS A 27 -3.44 11.71 8.48
CA HIS A 27 -4.30 11.28 9.58
C HIS A 27 -5.79 11.60 9.38
N ASP A 28 -6.15 12.58 8.56
CA ASP A 28 -7.55 12.87 8.22
C ASP A 28 -8.08 11.82 7.23
N LEU A 29 -7.27 11.42 6.24
CA LEU A 29 -7.58 10.31 5.35
C LEU A 29 -7.70 8.99 6.13
N GLY A 30 -6.76 8.75 7.05
CA GLY A 30 -6.79 7.61 7.97
C GLY A 30 -8.04 7.58 8.84
N ALA A 31 -8.43 8.72 9.42
CA ALA A 31 -9.63 8.82 10.24
C ALA A 31 -10.91 8.44 9.47
N ALA A 32 -11.03 8.92 8.23
CA ALA A 32 -12.17 8.57 7.38
C ALA A 32 -12.23 7.06 7.09
N VAL A 33 -11.07 6.41 6.86
CA VAL A 33 -11.00 4.95 6.66
C VAL A 33 -11.36 4.20 7.94
N LEU A 34 -10.83 4.62 9.10
CA LEU A 34 -11.11 3.99 10.39
C LEU A 34 -12.61 4.06 10.73
N ASP A 35 -13.25 5.21 10.55
CA ASP A 35 -14.68 5.38 10.72
C ASP A 35 -15.47 4.45 9.79
N ALA A 36 -15.09 4.40 8.52
CA ALA A 36 -15.78 3.61 7.51
C ALA A 36 -15.70 2.09 7.78
N ILE A 37 -14.53 1.55 8.17
CA ILE A 37 -14.40 0.11 8.41
C ILE A 37 -15.18 -0.36 9.63
N VAL A 38 -15.26 0.46 10.67
CA VAL A 38 -16.04 0.16 11.88
C VAL A 38 -17.54 0.27 11.57
N THR A 39 -17.96 1.34 10.91
CA THR A 39 -19.36 1.57 10.51
C THR A 39 -19.87 0.47 9.56
N ARG A 40 -19.09 0.10 8.54
CA ARG A 40 -19.44 -0.98 7.59
C ARG A 40 -19.60 -2.33 8.28
N ALA A 41 -18.81 -2.61 9.31
CA ALA A 41 -18.91 -3.83 10.11
C ALA A 41 -20.11 -3.84 11.07
N GLY A 42 -20.76 -2.69 11.29
CA GLY A 42 -21.81 -2.56 12.30
C GLY A 42 -21.33 -2.77 13.73
N ILE A 43 -20.04 -2.49 13.99
CA ILE A 43 -19.40 -2.60 15.32
C ILE A 43 -19.54 -1.26 16.04
N ASP A 44 -19.83 -1.29 17.33
CA ASP A 44 -19.75 -0.10 18.17
C ASP A 44 -18.28 0.36 18.24
N LYS A 45 -18.03 1.64 17.99
CA LYS A 45 -16.69 2.23 18.09
C LYS A 45 -16.05 1.97 19.46
N ALA A 46 -16.86 1.93 20.52
CA ALA A 46 -16.41 1.63 21.89
C ALA A 46 -15.77 0.23 22.04
N GLU A 47 -16.02 -0.70 21.12
CA GLU A 47 -15.44 -2.05 21.15
C GLU A 47 -14.05 -2.15 20.52
N VAL A 48 -13.60 -1.13 19.77
CA VAL A 48 -12.27 -1.13 19.15
C VAL A 48 -11.20 -1.03 20.22
N SER A 49 -10.38 -2.06 20.33
CA SER A 49 -9.36 -2.16 21.37
C SER A 49 -7.99 -1.61 20.95
N GLU A 50 -7.71 -1.52 19.66
CA GLU A 50 -6.43 -1.01 19.17
C GLU A 50 -6.50 -0.52 17.73
N THR A 51 -5.62 0.44 17.39
CA THR A 51 -5.39 0.90 16.01
C THR A 51 -3.91 0.87 15.68
N ILE A 52 -3.55 0.25 14.55
CA ILE A 52 -2.17 0.19 14.03
C ILE A 52 -2.17 0.69 12.60
N LEU A 53 -1.53 1.84 12.32
CA LEU A 53 -1.44 2.39 10.98
C LEU A 53 0.01 2.54 10.51
N GLY A 54 0.27 2.06 9.29
CA GLY A 54 1.51 2.34 8.58
C GLY A 54 1.56 3.80 8.13
N GLN A 55 2.70 4.46 8.35
CA GLN A 55 3.02 5.76 7.77
C GLN A 55 4.53 5.95 7.74
N VAL A 56 5.06 6.45 6.63
CA VAL A 56 6.50 6.64 6.41
C VAL A 56 6.91 8.09 6.66
N LEU A 57 6.18 9.04 6.09
CA LEU A 57 6.51 10.46 6.08
C LEU A 57 5.79 11.16 7.23
N THR A 58 6.44 11.21 8.38
CA THR A 58 5.83 11.72 9.62
C THR A 58 6.38 13.08 10.09
N ALA A 59 7.38 13.63 9.39
CA ALA A 59 7.97 14.92 9.75
C ALA A 59 6.92 16.05 9.73
N GLY A 60 6.82 16.80 10.83
CA GLY A 60 5.86 17.91 10.96
C GLY A 60 4.38 17.52 11.06
N GLN A 61 4.05 16.22 11.14
CA GLN A 61 2.67 15.72 11.20
C GLN A 61 2.06 15.72 12.62
N GLY A 62 2.81 16.15 13.62
CA GLY A 62 2.41 16.08 15.02
C GLY A 62 2.75 14.75 15.68
N GLN A 63 2.33 14.60 16.94
CA GLN A 63 2.59 13.37 17.68
C GLN A 63 1.73 12.22 17.16
N ASN A 64 2.36 11.08 16.87
CA ASN A 64 1.69 9.82 16.58
C ASN A 64 0.48 9.97 15.63
N PRO A 65 0.69 10.10 14.31
CA PRO A 65 -0.39 10.33 13.35
C PRO A 65 -1.48 9.24 13.35
N ALA A 66 -1.14 7.99 13.70
CA ALA A 66 -2.15 6.94 13.88
C ALA A 66 -3.09 7.24 15.05
N ARG A 67 -2.56 7.80 16.16
CA ARG A 67 -3.38 8.22 17.29
C ARG A 67 -4.28 9.41 16.92
N GLN A 68 -3.78 10.33 16.11
CA GLN A 68 -4.60 11.44 15.60
C GLN A 68 -5.75 10.91 14.74
N ALA A 69 -5.48 9.99 13.81
CA ALA A 69 -6.51 9.35 13.01
C ALA A 69 -7.55 8.61 13.86
N HIS A 70 -7.10 7.86 14.86
CA HIS A 70 -7.95 7.14 15.81
C HIS A 70 -8.92 8.06 16.56
N VAL A 71 -8.41 9.12 17.14
CA VAL A 71 -9.23 10.10 17.89
C VAL A 71 -10.18 10.86 16.96
N ASN A 72 -9.69 11.28 15.78
CA ASN A 72 -10.51 11.98 14.78
C ASN A 72 -11.62 11.08 14.20
N ALA A 73 -11.42 9.77 14.16
CA ALA A 73 -12.46 8.80 13.79
C ALA A 73 -13.53 8.60 14.90
N GLY A 74 -13.35 9.18 16.07
CA GLY A 74 -14.24 9.01 17.23
C GLY A 74 -14.13 7.63 17.88
N LEU A 75 -12.96 7.00 17.78
CA LEU A 75 -12.66 5.75 18.47
C LEU A 75 -12.28 6.01 19.94
N PRO A 76 -12.36 5.00 20.84
CA PRO A 76 -12.22 5.19 22.30
C PRO A 76 -10.87 5.80 22.68
N LEU A 77 -10.88 6.76 23.59
CA LEU A 77 -9.65 7.36 24.11
C LEU A 77 -8.83 6.38 24.95
N GLU A 78 -9.48 5.37 25.52
CA GLU A 78 -8.89 4.31 26.33
C GLU A 78 -8.13 3.27 25.50
N SER A 79 -8.46 3.17 24.22
CA SER A 79 -7.80 2.22 23.30
C SER A 79 -6.47 2.78 22.80
N ALA A 80 -5.48 1.91 22.70
CA ALA A 80 -4.17 2.29 22.17
C ALA A 80 -4.20 2.51 20.66
N ALA A 81 -3.36 3.44 20.18
CA ALA A 81 -3.13 3.64 18.76
C ALA A 81 -1.68 4.04 18.51
N TRP A 82 -1.06 3.50 17.47
CA TRP A 82 0.35 3.74 17.17
C TRP A 82 0.68 3.56 15.68
N SER A 83 1.74 4.24 15.25
CA SER A 83 2.23 4.19 13.88
C SER A 83 3.38 3.21 13.72
N ILE A 84 3.45 2.55 12.56
CA ILE A 84 4.57 1.68 12.18
C ILE A 84 5.20 2.19 10.88
N ASN A 85 6.51 2.09 10.79
CA ASN A 85 7.26 2.34 9.57
C ASN A 85 8.08 1.11 9.17
N GLN A 86 7.66 0.44 8.12
CA GLN A 86 8.43 -0.54 7.36
C GLN A 86 8.40 -0.13 5.87
N VAL A 87 8.60 1.15 5.60
CA VAL A 87 8.53 1.79 4.28
C VAL A 87 7.26 1.32 3.52
N CYS A 88 7.37 0.86 2.27
CA CYS A 88 6.21 0.44 1.45
C CYS A 88 5.39 -0.71 2.07
N GLY A 89 5.99 -1.52 2.94
CA GLY A 89 5.34 -2.65 3.60
C GLY A 89 4.48 -2.29 4.80
N SER A 90 4.55 -1.04 5.29
CA SER A 90 3.95 -0.61 6.56
C SER A 90 2.47 -0.98 6.68
N GLY A 91 1.66 -0.70 5.65
CA GLY A 91 0.23 -0.96 5.69
C GLY A 91 -0.14 -2.45 5.75
N LEU A 92 0.62 -3.34 5.11
CA LEU A 92 0.39 -4.78 5.21
C LEU A 92 0.99 -5.35 6.51
N ARG A 93 2.11 -4.78 6.98
CA ARG A 93 2.73 -5.18 8.23
C ARG A 93 1.85 -4.83 9.43
N SER A 94 1.16 -3.71 9.42
CA SER A 94 0.21 -3.33 10.47
C SER A 94 -0.90 -4.38 10.64
N VAL A 95 -1.41 -4.91 9.52
CA VAL A 95 -2.42 -5.98 9.53
C VAL A 95 -1.86 -7.27 10.15
N ALA A 96 -0.61 -7.62 9.81
CA ALA A 96 0.06 -8.78 10.41
C ALA A 96 0.27 -8.62 11.93
N LEU A 97 0.63 -7.42 12.40
CA LEU A 97 0.77 -7.11 13.83
C LEU A 97 -0.57 -7.13 14.55
N GLY A 98 -1.62 -6.55 13.96
CA GLY A 98 -2.96 -6.63 14.52
C GLY A 98 -3.44 -8.07 14.67
N ALA A 99 -3.17 -8.93 13.68
CA ALA A 99 -3.46 -10.35 13.78
C ALA A 99 -2.67 -11.04 14.92
N GLN A 100 -1.40 -10.67 15.14
CA GLN A 100 -0.59 -11.19 16.25
C GLN A 100 -1.17 -10.79 17.61
N HIS A 101 -1.57 -9.52 17.79
CA HIS A 101 -2.14 -9.04 19.05
C HIS A 101 -3.46 -9.77 19.38
N ILE A 102 -4.29 -10.05 18.38
CA ILE A 102 -5.51 -10.85 18.56
C ILE A 102 -5.16 -12.31 18.93
N GLN A 103 -4.17 -12.90 18.29
CA GLN A 103 -3.72 -14.28 18.57
C GLN A 103 -3.14 -14.44 19.98
N LEU A 104 -2.45 -13.41 20.48
CA LEU A 104 -1.88 -13.38 21.82
C LEU A 104 -2.89 -13.01 22.92
N GLY A 105 -4.06 -12.45 22.53
CA GLY A 105 -5.07 -11.99 23.46
C GLY A 105 -4.84 -10.56 24.00
N ASP A 106 -3.90 -9.83 23.42
CA ASP A 106 -3.60 -8.43 23.81
C ASP A 106 -4.70 -7.46 23.30
N ALA A 107 -5.36 -7.79 22.20
CA ALA A 107 -6.46 -7.00 21.62
C ALA A 107 -7.57 -7.91 21.10
N ALA A 108 -8.82 -7.46 21.15
CA ALA A 108 -9.99 -8.21 20.68
C ALA A 108 -10.42 -7.79 19.26
N ILE A 109 -10.50 -6.49 19.02
CA ILE A 109 -10.89 -5.86 17.74
C ILE A 109 -9.85 -4.82 17.39
N VAL A 110 -9.20 -5.01 16.24
CA VAL A 110 -8.08 -4.15 15.80
C VAL A 110 -8.41 -3.50 14.47
N CYS A 111 -8.29 -2.18 14.41
CA CYS A 111 -8.23 -1.43 13.17
C CYS A 111 -6.77 -1.41 12.69
N ALA A 112 -6.49 -1.97 11.50
CA ALA A 112 -5.15 -2.03 10.96
C ALA A 112 -5.12 -1.54 9.51
N GLY A 113 -4.03 -0.88 9.10
CA GLY A 113 -3.93 -0.35 7.74
C GLY A 113 -2.76 0.59 7.57
N GLY A 114 -2.93 1.61 6.73
CA GLY A 114 -1.93 2.64 6.53
C GLY A 114 -2.51 3.90 5.92
N GLN A 115 -1.79 4.98 6.10
CA GLN A 115 -2.09 6.32 5.61
C GLN A 115 -0.81 6.99 5.13
N GLU A 116 -0.90 7.85 4.14
CA GLU A 116 0.24 8.64 3.66
C GLU A 116 -0.23 9.91 2.97
N SER A 117 0.51 10.99 3.16
CA SER A 117 0.44 12.19 2.33
C SER A 117 1.84 12.56 1.87
N MET A 118 2.16 12.20 0.64
CA MET A 118 3.44 12.55 0.03
C MET A 118 3.45 14.02 -0.36
N SER A 119 2.29 14.58 -0.69
CA SER A 119 2.11 15.99 -1.03
C SER A 119 2.44 16.94 0.12
N LEU A 120 2.19 16.53 1.36
CA LEU A 120 2.45 17.33 2.56
C LEU A 120 3.79 17.04 3.23
N SER A 121 4.67 16.28 2.59
CA SER A 121 6.02 16.05 3.11
C SER A 121 6.83 17.33 3.13
N PRO A 122 7.32 17.77 4.29
CA PRO A 122 8.05 19.04 4.38
C PRO A 122 9.48 18.90 3.90
N HIS A 123 10.07 20.05 3.52
CA HIS A 123 11.52 20.20 3.48
C HIS A 123 12.01 20.55 4.89
N VAL A 124 13.07 19.87 5.34
CA VAL A 124 13.60 19.99 6.71
C VAL A 124 15.04 20.47 6.71
N ALA A 125 15.46 21.11 7.79
CA ALA A 125 16.82 21.54 8.00
C ALA A 125 17.28 21.29 9.45
N HIS A 126 18.56 20.96 9.64
CA HIS A 126 19.16 20.73 10.95
C HIS A 126 19.64 22.08 11.54
N LEU A 127 18.78 22.79 12.27
CA LEU A 127 19.05 24.15 12.73
C LEU A 127 19.26 24.30 14.23
N ARG A 128 19.20 23.22 15.03
CA ARG A 128 19.33 23.34 16.50
C ARG A 128 20.69 23.86 16.97
N ALA A 129 21.77 23.60 16.19
CA ALA A 129 23.09 24.15 16.45
C ALA A 129 23.29 25.59 15.92
N GLY A 130 22.30 26.14 15.23
CA GLY A 130 22.36 27.43 14.55
C GLY A 130 23.15 27.40 13.25
N GLN A 131 23.05 28.50 12.49
CA GLN A 131 23.80 28.74 11.26
C GLN A 131 24.60 30.03 11.46
N LYS A 132 25.91 29.92 11.64
CA LYS A 132 26.78 31.09 11.92
C LYS A 132 27.06 31.94 10.69
N MET A 133 27.26 31.34 9.53
CA MET A 133 27.62 32.01 8.26
C MET A 133 27.41 31.04 7.08
N GLY A 134 27.11 31.56 5.90
CA GLY A 134 26.92 30.80 4.66
C GLY A 134 25.48 30.37 4.40
N ASP A 135 25.31 29.61 3.32
CA ASP A 135 24.01 29.15 2.86
C ASP A 135 23.42 28.07 3.75
N MET A 136 22.12 27.87 3.64
CA MET A 136 21.35 26.85 4.35
C MET A 136 20.73 25.87 3.35
N THR A 137 20.95 24.57 3.57
CA THR A 137 20.35 23.52 2.73
C THR A 137 19.11 22.94 3.40
N PHE A 138 18.01 22.90 2.66
CA PHE A 138 16.81 22.16 3.02
C PHE A 138 16.85 20.78 2.38
N ILE A 139 16.44 19.76 3.14
CA ILE A 139 16.38 18.37 2.71
C ILE A 139 14.93 18.04 2.41
N ASP A 140 14.63 17.54 1.21
CA ASP A 140 13.32 16.98 0.90
C ASP A 140 13.14 15.68 1.68
N SER A 141 12.24 15.71 2.68
CA SER A 141 11.98 14.56 3.55
C SER A 141 11.29 13.41 2.81
N MET A 142 10.50 13.69 1.77
CA MET A 142 9.87 12.65 0.95
C MET A 142 10.94 11.81 0.23
N ILE A 143 11.92 12.48 -0.39
CA ILE A 143 13.01 11.78 -1.05
C ILE A 143 13.89 11.09 -0.01
N LYS A 144 14.32 11.82 1.02
CA LYS A 144 15.31 11.32 1.99
C LYS A 144 14.81 10.12 2.79
N ASP A 145 13.57 10.16 3.25
CA ASP A 145 13.01 9.16 4.18
C ASP A 145 12.20 8.07 3.44
N GLY A 146 11.67 8.38 2.26
CA GLY A 146 10.78 7.47 1.52
C GLY A 146 11.39 6.85 0.27
N LEU A 147 12.27 7.57 -0.46
CA LEU A 147 12.68 7.21 -1.82
C LEU A 147 14.19 7.06 -2.02
N TRP A 148 14.98 7.18 -0.95
CA TRP A 148 16.43 7.12 -0.99
C TRP A 148 16.97 5.86 -0.32
N ASP A 149 17.81 5.11 -1.05
CA ASP A 149 18.55 4.01 -0.45
C ASP A 149 19.63 4.56 0.49
N ALA A 150 19.40 4.37 1.79
CA ALA A 150 20.27 4.88 2.84
C ALA A 150 21.65 4.18 2.87
N PHE A 151 21.76 2.98 2.32
CA PHE A 151 22.98 2.17 2.33
C PHE A 151 23.88 2.46 1.13
N ASN A 152 23.28 2.58 -0.06
CA ASN A 152 24.01 2.78 -1.31
C ASN A 152 24.04 4.23 -1.78
N GLY A 153 23.23 5.11 -1.17
CA GLY A 153 23.30 6.56 -1.43
C GLY A 153 22.70 7.00 -2.78
N TYR A 154 21.65 6.32 -3.26
CA TYR A 154 20.97 6.67 -4.51
C TYR A 154 19.43 6.50 -4.39
N HIS A 155 18.72 6.99 -5.41
CA HIS A 155 17.25 6.91 -5.45
C HIS A 155 16.76 5.46 -5.66
N MET A 156 15.55 5.12 -5.15
CA MET A 156 14.92 3.80 -5.35
C MET A 156 14.81 3.39 -6.82
N GLY A 157 14.68 4.34 -7.75
CA GLY A 157 14.72 4.06 -9.19
C GLY A 157 16.01 3.40 -9.67
N THR A 158 17.14 3.70 -9.04
CA THR A 158 18.42 3.01 -9.34
C THR A 158 18.37 1.55 -8.90
N THR A 159 17.70 1.22 -7.81
CA THR A 159 17.49 -0.19 -7.42
C THR A 159 16.63 -0.94 -8.45
N ALA A 160 15.70 -0.23 -9.11
CA ALA A 160 14.90 -0.82 -10.19
C ALA A 160 15.75 -1.07 -11.45
N GLU A 161 16.69 -0.19 -11.79
CA GLU A 161 17.66 -0.44 -12.87
C GLU A 161 18.55 -1.65 -12.54
N ASN A 162 19.02 -1.80 -11.29
CA ASN A 162 19.78 -2.96 -10.84
C ASN A 162 18.99 -4.27 -11.00
N VAL A 163 17.68 -4.24 -10.70
CA VAL A 163 16.80 -5.39 -10.92
C VAL A 163 16.62 -5.67 -12.41
N ALA A 164 16.39 -4.62 -13.23
CA ALA A 164 16.24 -4.78 -14.67
C ALA A 164 17.49 -5.44 -15.29
N GLU A 165 18.69 -4.99 -14.92
CA GLU A 165 19.95 -5.56 -15.37
C GLU A 165 20.08 -7.03 -14.91
N LYS A 166 19.93 -7.31 -13.63
CA LYS A 166 20.16 -8.62 -13.05
C LYS A 166 19.16 -9.71 -13.53
N TRP A 167 17.90 -9.35 -13.72
CA TRP A 167 16.84 -10.26 -14.20
C TRP A 167 16.64 -10.17 -15.71
N GLN A 168 17.44 -9.34 -16.42
CA GLN A 168 17.37 -9.17 -17.87
C GLN A 168 15.95 -8.75 -18.30
N ILE A 169 15.40 -7.72 -17.66
CA ILE A 169 14.10 -7.14 -18.00
C ILE A 169 14.34 -5.94 -18.93
N SER A 170 13.93 -6.06 -20.17
CA SER A 170 14.11 -5.01 -21.17
C SER A 170 13.20 -3.80 -20.91
N ARG A 171 13.51 -2.67 -21.56
CA ARG A 171 12.66 -1.48 -21.58
C ARG A 171 11.29 -1.78 -22.17
N ASP A 172 11.23 -2.55 -23.25
CA ASP A 172 9.99 -2.90 -23.92
C ASP A 172 9.07 -3.76 -23.05
N GLU A 173 9.64 -4.71 -22.27
CA GLU A 173 8.87 -5.49 -21.29
C GLU A 173 8.31 -4.61 -20.19
N GLN A 174 9.07 -3.65 -19.69
CA GLN A 174 8.63 -2.70 -18.66
C GLN A 174 7.50 -1.79 -19.16
N ASP A 175 7.66 -1.25 -20.36
CA ASP A 175 6.65 -0.37 -20.96
C ASP A 175 5.36 -1.14 -21.29
N ALA A 176 5.45 -2.36 -21.81
CA ALA A 176 4.31 -3.23 -22.05
C ALA A 176 3.55 -3.57 -20.76
N PHE A 177 4.29 -3.87 -19.69
CA PHE A 177 3.71 -4.12 -18.37
C PHE A 177 2.98 -2.88 -17.83
N ALA A 178 3.60 -1.70 -17.94
CA ALA A 178 3.02 -0.44 -17.49
C ALA A 178 1.72 -0.08 -18.25
N VAL A 179 1.72 -0.23 -19.56
CA VAL A 179 0.51 -0.03 -20.40
C VAL A 179 -0.58 -1.02 -20.02
N ALA A 180 -0.24 -2.29 -19.80
CA ALA A 180 -1.20 -3.31 -19.36
C ALA A 180 -1.82 -2.94 -18.00
N SER A 181 -1.02 -2.48 -17.03
CA SER A 181 -1.50 -2.01 -15.73
C SER A 181 -2.46 -0.84 -15.87
N GLN A 182 -2.12 0.19 -16.66
CA GLN A 182 -2.97 1.35 -16.92
C GLN A 182 -4.30 0.93 -17.57
N ASN A 183 -4.26 0.10 -18.58
CA ASN A 183 -5.47 -0.33 -19.32
C ASN A 183 -6.39 -1.20 -18.45
N LYS A 184 -5.81 -2.08 -17.57
CA LYS A 184 -6.58 -2.83 -16.57
C LYS A 184 -7.26 -1.90 -15.58
N ALA A 185 -6.55 -0.89 -15.05
CA ALA A 185 -7.08 0.06 -14.08
C ALA A 185 -8.19 0.95 -14.70
N GLU A 186 -7.98 1.43 -15.92
CA GLU A 186 -9.00 2.19 -16.66
C GLU A 186 -10.27 1.36 -16.88
N ALA A 187 -10.13 0.11 -17.31
CA ALA A 187 -11.26 -0.79 -17.50
C ALA A 187 -12.00 -1.09 -16.19
N ALA A 188 -11.25 -1.34 -15.09
CA ALA A 188 -11.81 -1.57 -13.77
C ALA A 188 -12.57 -0.34 -13.25
N GLN A 189 -11.99 0.87 -13.39
CA GLN A 189 -12.63 2.11 -12.99
C GLN A 189 -13.92 2.36 -13.78
N LYS A 190 -13.90 2.21 -15.11
CA LYS A 190 -15.09 2.35 -15.97
C LYS A 190 -16.18 1.33 -15.64
N ALA A 191 -15.79 0.11 -15.27
CA ALA A 191 -16.71 -0.94 -14.85
C ALA A 191 -17.20 -0.78 -13.39
N GLY A 192 -16.73 0.23 -12.66
CA GLY A 192 -17.13 0.50 -11.28
C GLY A 192 -16.59 -0.52 -10.27
N LYS A 193 -15.53 -1.26 -10.60
CA LYS A 193 -14.99 -2.32 -9.74
C LYS A 193 -14.38 -1.82 -8.42
N PHE A 194 -14.02 -0.53 -8.35
CA PHE A 194 -13.47 0.08 -7.13
C PHE A 194 -14.53 0.70 -6.21
N LYS A 195 -15.81 0.73 -6.60
CA LYS A 195 -16.87 1.42 -5.84
C LYS A 195 -17.07 0.86 -4.44
N ASP A 196 -16.94 -0.45 -4.27
CA ASP A 196 -17.20 -1.10 -2.98
C ASP A 196 -16.03 -0.88 -2.00
N GLU A 197 -14.81 -0.75 -2.51
CA GLU A 197 -13.62 -0.54 -1.68
C GLU A 197 -13.37 0.94 -1.35
N ILE A 198 -13.73 1.86 -2.25
CA ILE A 198 -13.52 3.29 -2.08
C ILE A 198 -14.63 3.91 -1.23
N ILE A 199 -14.21 4.79 -0.30
CA ILE A 199 -15.07 5.74 0.37
C ILE A 199 -14.87 7.12 -0.26
N GLY A 200 -15.96 7.83 -0.56
CA GLY A 200 -15.87 9.22 -0.98
C GLY A 200 -15.31 10.08 0.15
N TYR A 201 -14.37 10.96 -0.16
CA TYR A 201 -13.78 11.89 0.82
C TYR A 201 -14.10 13.33 0.42
N THR A 202 -14.66 14.09 1.36
CA THR A 202 -15.03 15.49 1.12
C THR A 202 -13.85 16.41 1.40
N VAL A 203 -13.30 17.02 0.36
CA VAL A 203 -12.26 18.05 0.46
C VAL A 203 -12.91 19.41 0.54
N LYS A 204 -12.66 20.13 1.61
CA LYS A 204 -13.14 21.52 1.78
C LYS A 204 -12.28 22.47 0.97
N THR A 205 -12.88 23.25 0.09
CA THR A 205 -12.19 24.26 -0.71
C THR A 205 -12.82 25.64 -0.53
N ARG A 206 -12.10 26.69 -0.93
CA ARG A 206 -12.64 28.07 -0.91
C ARG A 206 -13.86 28.26 -1.82
N LYS A 207 -14.03 27.39 -2.82
CA LYS A 207 -15.12 27.43 -3.80
C LYS A 207 -16.29 26.50 -3.44
N GLY A 208 -16.23 25.82 -2.31
CA GLY A 208 -17.20 24.83 -1.84
C GLY A 208 -16.56 23.45 -1.65
N ASP A 209 -17.32 22.53 -1.12
CA ASP A 209 -16.89 21.17 -0.86
C ASP A 209 -16.87 20.34 -2.15
N ILE A 210 -15.82 19.54 -2.33
CA ILE A 210 -15.64 18.62 -3.47
C ILE A 210 -15.56 17.21 -2.92
N VAL A 211 -16.41 16.32 -3.41
CA VAL A 211 -16.31 14.88 -3.09
C VAL A 211 -15.34 14.23 -4.08
N VAL A 212 -14.27 13.65 -3.55
CA VAL A 212 -13.30 12.83 -4.31
C VAL A 212 -13.69 11.38 -4.06
N ASP A 213 -14.12 10.66 -5.09
CA ASP A 213 -14.65 9.29 -5.02
C ASP A 213 -14.05 8.33 -6.06
N GLN A 214 -13.01 8.78 -6.77
CA GLN A 214 -12.28 8.00 -7.78
C GLN A 214 -10.78 8.20 -7.65
N ASP A 215 -10.01 7.15 -8.00
CA ASP A 215 -8.56 7.23 -8.11
C ASP A 215 -8.17 8.23 -9.20
N GLU A 216 -7.35 9.21 -8.83
CA GLU A 216 -7.01 10.36 -9.68
C GLU A 216 -5.84 10.05 -10.63
N TYR A 217 -4.98 9.09 -10.29
CA TYR A 217 -3.70 8.89 -10.96
C TYR A 217 -3.80 8.05 -12.25
N ILE A 218 -4.89 7.33 -12.49
CA ILE A 218 -5.09 6.45 -13.66
C ILE A 218 -5.03 7.27 -14.96
N ARG A 219 -4.09 6.91 -15.84
CA ARG A 219 -3.89 7.55 -17.14
C ARG A 219 -4.69 6.80 -18.19
N HIS A 220 -5.83 7.35 -18.55
CA HIS A 220 -6.72 6.75 -19.56
C HIS A 220 -6.09 6.82 -20.97
N GLY A 221 -6.26 5.75 -21.75
CA GLY A 221 -5.76 5.66 -23.12
C GLY A 221 -4.25 5.49 -23.23
N ALA A 222 -3.59 4.86 -22.24
CA ALA A 222 -2.16 4.58 -22.28
C ALA A 222 -1.77 3.68 -23.46
N THR A 223 -0.70 4.05 -24.19
CA THR A 223 -0.21 3.30 -25.35
C THR A 223 1.30 3.07 -25.28
N ILE A 224 1.79 2.02 -25.94
CA ILE A 224 3.22 1.73 -26.08
C ILE A 224 3.97 2.90 -26.74
N ASP A 225 3.39 3.48 -27.81
CA ASP A 225 4.01 4.61 -28.52
C ASP A 225 4.22 5.83 -27.62
N ALA A 226 3.32 6.06 -26.65
CA ALA A 226 3.46 7.13 -25.67
C ALA A 226 4.57 6.82 -24.66
N MET A 227 4.65 5.57 -24.18
CA MET A 227 5.69 5.12 -23.24
C MET A 227 7.09 5.16 -23.86
N ALA A 228 7.25 4.71 -25.12
CA ALA A 228 8.52 4.66 -25.82
C ALA A 228 9.18 6.03 -25.96
N LYS A 229 8.41 7.14 -25.95
CA LYS A 229 8.91 8.52 -26.03
C LYS A 229 9.50 9.04 -24.72
N LEU A 230 9.26 8.36 -23.60
CA LEU A 230 9.74 8.79 -22.29
C LEU A 230 11.24 8.50 -22.14
N ARG A 231 11.95 9.48 -21.56
CA ARG A 231 13.37 9.33 -21.26
C ARG A 231 13.58 8.57 -19.97
N PRO A 232 14.68 7.81 -19.85
CA PRO A 232 15.12 7.25 -18.56
C PRO A 232 15.23 8.33 -17.49
N ALA A 233 14.79 8.01 -16.27
CA ALA A 233 14.69 8.99 -15.18
C ALA A 233 15.86 8.90 -14.18
N PHE A 234 16.52 7.76 -14.06
CA PHE A 234 17.49 7.49 -12.99
C PHE A 234 18.91 7.20 -13.50
N SER A 235 19.08 6.83 -14.75
CA SER A 235 20.36 6.60 -15.41
C SER A 235 20.27 7.08 -16.85
N LYS A 236 21.37 7.62 -17.39
CA LYS A 236 21.41 8.16 -18.77
C LYS A 236 21.02 7.12 -19.82
N ASP A 237 21.49 5.89 -19.64
CA ASP A 237 21.27 4.76 -20.54
C ASP A 237 20.35 3.70 -19.86
N GLY A 238 19.50 4.15 -18.91
CA GLY A 238 18.61 3.31 -18.14
C GLY A 238 17.32 2.93 -18.89
N THR A 239 16.52 2.15 -18.21
CA THR A 239 15.26 1.61 -18.73
C THR A 239 14.02 2.09 -17.97
N VAL A 240 14.22 2.58 -16.73
CA VAL A 240 13.14 3.04 -15.84
C VAL A 240 12.77 4.49 -16.16
N THR A 241 11.50 4.72 -16.39
CA THR A 241 10.93 6.03 -16.77
C THR A 241 9.81 6.44 -15.83
N ALA A 242 9.32 7.68 -15.94
CA ALA A 242 8.13 8.14 -15.24
C ALA A 242 6.83 7.42 -15.69
N GLY A 243 6.86 6.68 -16.80
CA GLY A 243 5.72 5.92 -17.32
C GLY A 243 5.66 4.49 -16.79
N ASN A 244 6.82 3.89 -16.47
CA ASN A 244 6.93 2.52 -16.00
C ASN A 244 7.37 2.40 -14.51
N ALA A 245 7.24 3.51 -13.78
CA ALA A 245 7.36 3.61 -12.32
C ALA A 245 6.02 4.03 -11.71
N SER A 246 5.79 3.67 -10.45
CA SER A 246 4.64 4.17 -9.68
C SER A 246 4.74 5.66 -9.41
N GLY A 247 3.60 6.30 -9.09
CA GLY A 247 3.54 7.72 -8.77
C GLY A 247 3.86 8.04 -7.32
N LEU A 248 3.96 9.34 -7.05
CA LEU A 248 3.90 9.94 -5.73
C LEU A 248 2.43 10.24 -5.43
N ASN A 249 1.91 9.75 -4.33
CA ASN A 249 0.48 9.73 -4.12
C ASN A 249 0.10 9.94 -2.64
N ASP A 250 -1.17 10.30 -2.44
CA ASP A 250 -1.79 10.48 -1.14
C ASP A 250 -2.94 9.49 -0.99
N GLY A 251 -3.15 8.93 0.20
CA GLY A 251 -4.27 8.02 0.44
C GLY A 251 -4.17 7.24 1.75
N ALA A 252 -5.25 6.57 2.08
CA ALA A 252 -5.35 5.67 3.23
C ALA A 252 -6.16 4.42 2.89
N ALA A 253 -5.84 3.32 3.55
CA ALA A 253 -6.57 2.07 3.44
C ALA A 253 -6.50 1.30 4.76
N GLY A 254 -7.56 0.56 5.10
CA GLY A 254 -7.61 -0.19 6.35
C GLY A 254 -8.55 -1.37 6.31
N VAL A 255 -8.40 -2.21 7.33
CA VAL A 255 -9.22 -3.40 7.58
C VAL A 255 -9.56 -3.49 9.07
N LEU A 256 -10.69 -4.10 9.38
CA LEU A 256 -11.11 -4.43 10.75
C LEU A 256 -10.87 -5.92 11.01
N LEU A 257 -10.12 -6.22 12.05
CA LEU A 257 -9.67 -7.56 12.43
C LEU A 257 -10.32 -8.01 13.73
N MET A 258 -10.67 -9.28 13.79
CA MET A 258 -11.03 -9.97 15.05
C MET A 258 -10.81 -11.48 14.93
N SER A 259 -11.00 -12.22 16.01
CA SER A 259 -10.99 -13.68 15.94
C SER A 259 -12.23 -14.19 15.18
N ALA A 260 -12.11 -15.35 14.52
CA ALA A 260 -13.24 -15.99 13.85
C ALA A 260 -14.42 -16.27 14.80
N ASP A 261 -14.12 -16.66 16.05
CA ASP A 261 -15.13 -16.88 17.08
C ASP A 261 -15.86 -15.58 17.48
N ALA A 262 -15.13 -14.48 17.57
CA ALA A 262 -15.72 -13.17 17.86
C ALA A 262 -16.63 -12.69 16.72
N ALA A 263 -16.24 -12.91 15.47
CA ALA A 263 -17.04 -12.62 14.30
C ALA A 263 -18.32 -13.47 14.26
N ALA A 264 -18.19 -14.78 14.48
CA ALA A 264 -19.33 -15.71 14.51
C ALA A 264 -20.35 -15.36 15.61
N LYS A 265 -19.89 -15.04 16.82
CA LYS A 265 -20.76 -14.60 17.93
C LYS A 265 -21.54 -13.32 17.62
N ARG A 266 -21.03 -12.48 16.72
CA ARG A 266 -21.68 -11.24 16.28
C ARG A 266 -22.50 -11.42 15.00
N GLY A 267 -22.55 -12.63 14.43
CA GLY A 267 -23.24 -12.90 13.16
C GLY A 267 -22.58 -12.22 11.95
N LEU A 268 -21.29 -11.86 12.06
CA LEU A 268 -20.54 -11.23 10.96
C LEU A 268 -20.02 -12.28 10.00
N THR A 269 -20.15 -12.00 8.72
CA THR A 269 -19.55 -12.81 7.65
C THR A 269 -18.15 -12.23 7.31
N PRO A 270 -17.06 -12.96 7.57
CA PRO A 270 -15.73 -12.49 7.23
C PRO A 270 -15.54 -12.33 5.72
N LEU A 271 -14.81 -11.29 5.31
CA LEU A 271 -14.34 -11.14 3.94
C LEU A 271 -13.30 -12.22 3.59
N ALA A 272 -12.37 -12.47 4.50
CA ALA A 272 -11.37 -13.53 4.40
C ALA A 272 -10.74 -13.84 5.76
N ARG A 273 -10.14 -15.03 5.87
CA ARG A 273 -9.23 -15.41 6.93
C ARG A 273 -7.78 -15.10 6.53
N ILE A 274 -6.97 -14.63 7.46
CA ILE A 274 -5.53 -14.54 7.28
C ILE A 274 -4.94 -15.95 7.44
N ALA A 275 -4.55 -16.56 6.32
CA ALA A 275 -4.00 -17.92 6.32
C ALA A 275 -2.54 -17.92 6.81
N SER A 276 -1.75 -16.95 6.37
CA SER A 276 -0.38 -16.74 6.80
C SER A 276 0.14 -15.35 6.43
N TYR A 277 1.27 -14.98 6.98
CA TYR A 277 2.04 -13.81 6.57
C TYR A 277 3.53 -14.05 6.82
N ALA A 278 4.38 -13.35 6.07
CA ALA A 278 5.83 -13.43 6.22
C ALA A 278 6.51 -12.13 5.78
N THR A 279 7.70 -11.92 6.32
CA THR A 279 8.66 -10.91 5.86
C THR A 279 9.97 -11.58 5.49
N ALA A 280 10.72 -10.95 4.59
CA ALA A 280 12.05 -11.41 4.19
C ALA A 280 12.96 -10.20 3.96
N GLY A 281 14.24 -10.34 4.30
CA GLY A 281 15.29 -9.41 3.93
C GLY A 281 15.96 -9.85 2.63
N VAL A 282 16.42 -8.86 1.86
CA VAL A 282 17.24 -9.03 0.65
C VAL A 282 18.28 -7.91 0.60
N ASP A 283 19.23 -8.00 -0.31
CA ASP A 283 20.17 -6.91 -0.58
C ASP A 283 19.41 -5.60 -0.92
N PRO A 284 19.69 -4.47 -0.22
CA PRO A 284 19.07 -3.19 -0.50
C PRO A 284 19.18 -2.76 -1.97
N ALA A 285 20.31 -3.05 -2.63
CA ALA A 285 20.55 -2.70 -4.02
C ALA A 285 19.53 -3.32 -5.01
N ILE A 286 18.87 -4.38 -4.60
CA ILE A 286 17.84 -5.09 -5.37
C ILE A 286 16.54 -5.27 -4.57
N MET A 287 16.16 -4.27 -3.76
CA MET A 287 14.99 -4.32 -2.87
C MET A 287 13.71 -4.79 -3.57
N GLY A 288 13.58 -4.50 -4.87
CA GLY A 288 12.42 -4.82 -5.68
C GLY A 288 12.05 -6.31 -5.70
N VAL A 289 13.00 -7.21 -5.43
CA VAL A 289 12.75 -8.67 -5.42
C VAL A 289 12.39 -9.23 -4.04
N GLY A 290 12.27 -8.39 -3.02
CA GLY A 290 11.78 -8.78 -1.70
C GLY A 290 10.49 -9.62 -1.70
N PRO A 291 9.49 -9.32 -2.58
CA PRO A 291 8.27 -10.12 -2.72
C PRO A 291 8.51 -11.60 -3.01
N ILE A 292 9.55 -11.96 -3.76
CA ILE A 292 9.87 -13.36 -4.09
C ILE A 292 10.06 -14.17 -2.81
N TYR A 293 10.93 -13.68 -1.94
CA TYR A 293 11.29 -14.38 -0.70
C TYR A 293 10.18 -14.31 0.35
N ALA A 294 9.50 -13.18 0.47
CA ALA A 294 8.39 -13.03 1.40
C ALA A 294 7.20 -13.91 0.99
N SER A 295 6.86 -13.96 -0.30
CA SER A 295 5.76 -14.80 -0.83
C SER A 295 6.05 -16.29 -0.66
N ARG A 296 7.27 -16.75 -0.97
CA ARG A 296 7.67 -18.14 -0.74
C ARG A 296 7.50 -18.56 0.72
N LYS A 297 7.97 -17.72 1.66
CA LYS A 297 7.80 -17.96 3.11
C LYS A 297 6.33 -17.95 3.54
N ALA A 298 5.51 -17.04 2.99
CA ALA A 298 4.09 -16.98 3.33
C ALA A 298 3.34 -18.20 2.80
N LEU A 299 3.60 -18.62 1.56
CA LEU A 299 3.03 -19.81 0.95
C LEU A 299 3.42 -21.08 1.72
N GLU A 300 4.69 -21.22 2.10
CA GLU A 300 5.18 -22.35 2.92
C GLU A 300 4.42 -22.43 4.26
N LYS A 301 4.27 -21.31 4.96
CA LYS A 301 3.51 -21.24 6.22
C LYS A 301 2.03 -21.58 6.05
N ALA A 302 1.43 -21.24 4.90
CA ALA A 302 0.05 -21.59 4.58
C ALA A 302 -0.11 -23.06 4.14
N GLY A 303 0.99 -23.74 3.82
CA GLY A 303 0.97 -25.07 3.20
C GLY A 303 0.51 -25.03 1.74
N TRP A 304 0.71 -23.89 1.03
CA TRP A 304 0.25 -23.66 -0.34
C TRP A 304 1.42 -23.61 -1.33
N LYS A 305 1.11 -23.97 -2.58
CA LYS A 305 1.98 -23.73 -3.74
C LYS A 305 1.53 -22.46 -4.47
N ALA A 306 2.41 -21.85 -5.25
CA ALA A 306 2.06 -20.69 -6.08
C ALA A 306 0.90 -21.00 -7.06
N ALA A 307 0.82 -22.23 -7.57
CA ALA A 307 -0.25 -22.68 -8.45
C ALA A 307 -1.64 -22.74 -7.77
N ASP A 308 -1.70 -22.81 -6.43
CA ASP A 308 -2.95 -22.85 -5.68
C ASP A 308 -3.63 -21.47 -5.57
N LEU A 309 -2.90 -20.41 -5.92
CA LEU A 309 -3.43 -19.04 -5.85
C LEU A 309 -4.42 -18.78 -6.99
N ASP A 310 -5.54 -18.19 -6.64
CA ASP A 310 -6.56 -17.71 -7.59
C ASP A 310 -6.30 -16.27 -8.02
N LEU A 311 -5.88 -15.42 -7.05
CA LEU A 311 -5.60 -14.00 -7.27
C LEU A 311 -4.33 -13.57 -6.52
N ILE A 312 -3.63 -12.61 -7.13
CA ILE A 312 -2.39 -12.03 -6.59
C ILE A 312 -2.46 -10.51 -6.76
N GLU A 313 -2.25 -9.78 -5.68
CA GLU A 313 -1.96 -8.36 -5.68
C GLU A 313 -0.50 -8.13 -5.29
N ALA A 314 0.34 -7.88 -6.27
CA ALA A 314 1.75 -7.58 -6.10
C ALA A 314 2.00 -6.10 -6.42
N ASN A 315 2.47 -5.33 -5.44
CA ASN A 315 2.66 -3.89 -5.62
C ASN A 315 3.67 -3.59 -6.73
N GLU A 316 3.28 -2.68 -7.62
CA GLU A 316 4.07 -2.27 -8.79
C GLU A 316 4.84 -0.97 -8.46
N ALA A 317 5.85 -1.04 -7.60
CA ALA A 317 6.70 0.13 -7.33
C ALA A 317 7.42 0.58 -8.62
N PHE A 318 7.87 -0.40 -9.41
CA PHE A 318 8.48 -0.23 -10.73
C PHE A 318 8.09 -1.42 -11.61
N ALA A 319 7.90 -1.20 -12.92
CA ALA A 319 7.63 -2.30 -13.86
C ALA A 319 8.78 -3.30 -13.92
N ALA A 320 10.04 -2.83 -13.87
CA ALA A 320 11.23 -3.69 -13.81
C ALA A 320 11.14 -4.72 -12.68
N GLN A 321 10.81 -4.24 -11.47
CA GLN A 321 10.65 -5.10 -10.29
C GLN A 321 9.45 -6.04 -10.41
N ALA A 322 8.30 -5.56 -10.92
CA ALA A 322 7.10 -6.37 -11.06
C ALA A 322 7.31 -7.50 -12.08
N CYS A 323 7.93 -7.21 -13.22
CA CYS A 323 8.30 -8.21 -14.22
C CYS A 323 9.27 -9.26 -13.65
N ALA A 324 10.31 -8.83 -12.90
CA ALA A 324 11.26 -9.73 -12.28
C ALA A 324 10.59 -10.68 -11.26
N VAL A 325 9.70 -10.14 -10.41
CA VAL A 325 8.96 -10.93 -9.43
C VAL A 325 8.03 -11.94 -10.11
N ASN A 326 7.25 -11.51 -11.10
CA ASN A 326 6.34 -12.40 -11.85
C ASN A 326 7.09 -13.54 -12.54
N LYS A 327 8.23 -13.22 -13.17
CA LYS A 327 9.11 -14.18 -13.85
C LYS A 327 9.68 -15.22 -12.89
N ASP A 328 10.23 -14.79 -11.75
CA ASP A 328 10.87 -15.67 -10.77
C ASP A 328 9.85 -16.53 -10.01
N MET A 329 8.67 -16.01 -9.72
CA MET A 329 7.59 -16.75 -9.06
C MET A 329 6.80 -17.66 -10.01
N GLY A 330 6.94 -17.48 -11.32
CA GLY A 330 6.18 -18.25 -12.32
C GLY A 330 4.68 -18.02 -12.22
N TRP A 331 4.24 -16.84 -11.85
CA TRP A 331 2.81 -16.52 -11.72
C TRP A 331 2.14 -16.38 -13.09
N ASP A 332 0.90 -16.83 -13.15
CA ASP A 332 0.03 -16.56 -14.30
C ASP A 332 -0.33 -15.06 -14.33
N PRO A 333 0.06 -14.31 -15.38
CA PRO A 333 -0.23 -12.88 -15.48
C PRO A 333 -1.73 -12.54 -15.46
N ALA A 334 -2.59 -13.50 -15.82
CA ALA A 334 -4.04 -13.33 -15.78
C ALA A 334 -4.60 -13.28 -14.35
N LYS A 335 -3.83 -13.73 -13.36
CA LYS A 335 -4.19 -13.72 -11.93
C LYS A 335 -3.55 -12.57 -11.16
N VAL A 336 -2.61 -11.83 -11.76
CA VAL A 336 -1.85 -10.77 -11.10
C VAL A 336 -2.42 -9.40 -11.43
N ASN A 337 -2.71 -8.61 -10.39
CA ASN A 337 -3.18 -7.24 -10.51
C ASN A 337 -4.26 -7.12 -11.60
N VAL A 338 -5.32 -7.90 -11.45
CA VAL A 338 -6.37 -8.05 -12.49
C VAL A 338 -7.13 -6.75 -12.75
N ASN A 339 -7.06 -5.81 -11.83
CA ASN A 339 -7.66 -4.47 -11.93
C ASN A 339 -6.59 -3.36 -12.08
N GLY A 340 -5.38 -3.69 -12.53
CA GLY A 340 -4.23 -2.78 -12.54
C GLY A 340 -3.57 -2.66 -11.17
N GLY A 341 -2.38 -2.09 -11.12
CA GLY A 341 -1.59 -1.95 -9.90
C GLY A 341 -1.07 -0.52 -9.68
N ALA A 342 -0.03 -0.38 -8.87
CA ALA A 342 0.44 0.92 -8.39
C ALA A 342 0.99 1.85 -9.49
N ILE A 343 1.44 1.33 -10.62
CA ILE A 343 1.84 2.16 -11.78
C ILE A 343 0.64 2.97 -12.29
N ALA A 344 -0.55 2.40 -12.22
CA ALA A 344 -1.79 3.05 -12.67
C ALA A 344 -2.53 3.74 -11.51
N ILE A 345 -2.75 3.03 -10.41
CA ILE A 345 -3.59 3.50 -9.30
C ILE A 345 -2.81 4.48 -8.41
N GLY A 346 -1.50 4.28 -8.25
CA GLY A 346 -0.63 5.08 -7.38
C GLY A 346 -0.06 4.32 -6.19
N HIS A 347 0.93 4.94 -5.52
CA HIS A 347 1.72 4.33 -4.45
C HIS A 347 1.89 5.24 -3.23
N PRO A 348 0.83 5.54 -2.47
CA PRO A 348 0.96 6.20 -1.16
C PRO A 348 1.69 5.26 -0.21
N ILE A 349 3.02 5.47 0.00
CA ILE A 349 3.96 4.45 0.48
C ILE A 349 3.48 3.72 1.75
N GLY A 350 3.14 4.44 2.81
CA GLY A 350 2.69 3.84 4.07
C GLY A 350 1.32 3.15 4.00
N ALA A 351 0.47 3.55 3.05
CA ALA A 351 -0.87 3.00 2.86
C ALA A 351 -0.91 1.82 1.88
N SER A 352 0.07 1.69 1.00
CA SER A 352 0.01 0.80 -0.16
C SER A 352 -0.21 -0.67 0.19
N GLY A 353 0.37 -1.15 1.28
CA GLY A 353 0.16 -2.53 1.72
C GLY A 353 -1.30 -2.85 2.07
N ALA A 354 -1.98 -1.92 2.72
CA ALA A 354 -3.41 -2.03 3.00
C ALA A 354 -4.26 -1.77 1.75
N ARG A 355 -3.80 -0.90 0.82
CA ARG A 355 -4.49 -0.62 -0.44
C ARG A 355 -4.59 -1.88 -1.30
N ILE A 356 -3.46 -2.58 -1.54
CA ILE A 356 -3.46 -3.81 -2.33
C ILE A 356 -4.26 -4.93 -1.64
N LEU A 357 -4.22 -4.99 -0.30
CA LEU A 357 -5.03 -5.94 0.47
C LEU A 357 -6.54 -5.69 0.27
N ASN A 358 -6.97 -4.42 0.29
CA ASN A 358 -8.37 -4.05 0.01
C ASN A 358 -8.78 -4.51 -1.39
N THR A 359 -8.01 -4.16 -2.42
CA THR A 359 -8.31 -4.55 -3.81
C THR A 359 -8.39 -6.07 -3.95
N LEU A 360 -7.46 -6.82 -3.32
CA LEU A 360 -7.50 -8.28 -3.29
C LEU A 360 -8.79 -8.81 -2.65
N LEU A 361 -9.15 -8.31 -1.47
CA LEU A 361 -10.35 -8.73 -0.73
C LEU A 361 -11.63 -8.54 -1.56
N PHE A 362 -11.81 -7.36 -2.15
CA PHE A 362 -13.01 -7.06 -2.93
C PHE A 362 -13.04 -7.82 -4.26
N GLU A 363 -11.90 -8.05 -4.92
CA GLU A 363 -11.86 -8.90 -6.10
C GLU A 363 -12.12 -10.37 -5.77
N MET A 364 -11.61 -10.88 -4.65
CA MET A 364 -11.94 -12.24 -4.18
C MET A 364 -13.45 -12.40 -3.93
N GLN A 365 -14.13 -11.38 -3.36
CA GLN A 365 -15.59 -11.40 -3.19
C GLN A 365 -16.31 -11.45 -4.53
N ARG A 366 -15.91 -10.59 -5.48
CA ARG A 366 -16.57 -10.42 -6.77
C ARG A 366 -16.37 -11.61 -7.71
N SER A 367 -15.16 -12.17 -7.76
CA SER A 367 -14.81 -13.29 -8.64
C SER A 367 -15.12 -14.68 -8.08
N GLY A 368 -15.38 -14.77 -6.77
CA GLY A 368 -15.52 -16.06 -6.09
C GLY A 368 -14.19 -16.74 -5.75
N ALA A 369 -13.04 -16.07 -5.97
CA ALA A 369 -11.72 -16.59 -5.66
C ALA A 369 -11.59 -16.98 -4.19
N LYS A 370 -10.89 -18.09 -3.93
CA LYS A 370 -10.74 -18.69 -2.60
C LYS A 370 -9.39 -18.37 -1.95
N LYS A 371 -8.31 -18.37 -2.71
CA LYS A 371 -6.95 -18.18 -2.22
C LYS A 371 -6.30 -16.96 -2.88
N GLY A 372 -5.94 -15.98 -2.07
CA GLY A 372 -5.30 -14.75 -2.51
C GLY A 372 -3.96 -14.50 -1.84
N LEU A 373 -3.09 -13.75 -2.51
CA LEU A 373 -1.81 -13.29 -2.00
C LEU A 373 -1.66 -11.79 -2.23
N ALA A 374 -1.34 -11.04 -1.17
CA ALA A 374 -0.88 -9.66 -1.26
C ALA A 374 0.61 -9.58 -0.91
N THR A 375 1.42 -8.85 -1.70
CA THR A 375 2.86 -8.74 -1.46
C THR A 375 3.43 -7.41 -1.96
N LEU A 376 4.48 -6.92 -1.27
CA LEU A 376 5.20 -5.69 -1.63
C LEU A 376 6.71 -5.85 -1.46
N CYS A 377 7.46 -5.16 -2.33
CA CYS A 377 8.85 -4.81 -2.07
C CYS A 377 8.92 -3.64 -1.08
N ILE A 378 10.04 -3.53 -0.40
CA ILE A 378 10.24 -2.56 0.67
C ILE A 378 11.63 -1.96 0.52
N GLY A 379 11.71 -0.62 0.50
CA GLY A 379 12.99 0.10 0.52
C GLY A 379 13.87 -0.34 1.69
N GLY A 380 15.19 -0.36 1.47
CA GLY A 380 16.15 -0.92 2.42
C GLY A 380 16.34 -2.44 2.32
N GLY A 381 15.76 -3.09 1.30
CA GLY A 381 16.01 -4.50 0.99
C GLY A 381 15.14 -5.47 1.79
N MET A 382 13.83 -5.35 1.68
CA MET A 382 12.88 -6.25 2.34
C MET A 382 11.68 -6.58 1.44
N GLY A 383 10.87 -7.55 1.89
CA GLY A 383 9.56 -7.85 1.34
C GLY A 383 8.59 -8.28 2.43
N VAL A 384 7.31 -8.09 2.17
CA VAL A 384 6.21 -8.58 3.00
C VAL A 384 5.16 -9.26 2.13
N ALA A 385 4.57 -10.33 2.63
CA ALA A 385 3.50 -11.06 1.95
C ALA A 385 2.46 -11.56 2.95
N MET A 386 1.21 -11.65 2.51
CA MET A 386 0.09 -12.17 3.28
C MET A 386 -0.79 -13.05 2.38
N CYS A 387 -1.06 -14.27 2.83
CA CYS A 387 -1.99 -15.21 2.20
C CYS A 387 -3.37 -15.08 2.85
N LEU A 388 -4.39 -14.94 2.03
CA LEU A 388 -5.79 -14.86 2.43
C LEU A 388 -6.57 -16.07 1.93
N GLU A 389 -7.51 -16.52 2.73
CA GLU A 389 -8.43 -17.58 2.37
C GLU A 389 -9.88 -17.15 2.61
N ARG A 390 -10.71 -17.32 1.60
CA ARG A 390 -12.15 -17.09 1.68
C ARG A 390 -12.88 -18.40 1.89
N ALA A 391 -13.92 -18.41 2.72
CA ALA A 391 -14.76 -19.58 2.98
C ALA A 391 -15.48 -20.10 1.73
#